data_6d489612b5bb6ca36fe255cfdc42786d
#
_entry.id   6d489612b5bb6ca36fe255cfdc42786d
#
_cell.length_a   1.000
_cell.length_b   1.000
_cell.length_c   1.000
_cell.angle_alpha   90.00
_cell.angle_beta   90.00
_cell.angle_gamma   90.00
#
_symmetry.space_group_name_H-M   'P 1'
#
loop_
_entity.id
_entity.type
_entity.pdbx_description
1 polymer ?
#
loop_
_entity_poly.entity_id
_entity_poly.type
_entity_poly.pdbx_seq_one_letter_code
_entity_poly.pdbx_strand_id
1 'polypeptide(L)'
;KLFDGVPCPLANKKPGDIDMLIVRENTEGEYSSVGGRMYKNTDREIAIQETIMSSHGVDRVQKYAFELAKLKGRKKVTNATKSNGISITMPFWDERFNKIKKKYPEIKTDQFHIDILTARFVLTPEWFDIVVASNLFGDILSDLGPACTGTIGIAPSGNINPENKYPSLFEPVHGSAPDIAGMGIANPIGQIWSGALMLDHLGEKEAAKTIVTSIEKTLSIKENRTKDLQGSSNTSQCAKAVLDNIN
;
A
#
# COMPACT_ATOMS: atom_id res chain seq x y z
N LYS A 1 -8.68 2.42 0.48
CA LYS A 1 -10.04 2.80 0.90
C LYS A 1 -11.02 2.58 -0.24
N LEU A 2 -12.20 1.98 0.07
CA LEU A 2 -13.31 1.88 -0.88
C LEU A 2 -14.11 3.18 -0.85
N PHE A 3 -14.16 3.88 -1.98
CA PHE A 3 -14.92 5.13 -2.13
C PHE A 3 -16.36 4.90 -2.58
N ASP A 4 -17.22 5.87 -2.27
CA ASP A 4 -18.59 5.87 -2.75
C ASP A 4 -18.66 5.92 -4.29
N GLY A 5 -19.60 5.16 -4.84
CA GLY A 5 -19.81 5.03 -6.27
C GLY A 5 -18.74 4.26 -7.05
N VAL A 6 -17.58 3.93 -6.48
CA VAL A 6 -16.55 3.12 -7.15
C VAL A 6 -17.01 1.65 -7.23
N PRO A 7 -16.94 1.01 -8.42
CA PRO A 7 -17.28 -0.39 -8.56
C PRO A 7 -16.34 -1.27 -7.75
N CYS A 8 -16.84 -1.91 -6.70
CA CYS A 8 -16.08 -2.88 -5.91
C CYS A 8 -16.18 -4.27 -6.54
N PRO A 9 -15.05 -4.97 -6.80
CA PRO A 9 -15.09 -6.34 -7.32
C PRO A 9 -15.55 -7.37 -6.29
N LEU A 10 -15.52 -7.00 -5.00
CA LEU A 10 -15.94 -7.88 -3.91
C LEU A 10 -17.45 -7.76 -3.66
N ALA A 11 -18.13 -8.92 -3.57
CA ALA A 11 -19.56 -8.96 -3.30
C ALA A 11 -19.90 -8.37 -1.92
N ASN A 12 -21.01 -7.65 -1.85
CA ASN A 12 -21.61 -7.12 -0.61
C ASN A 12 -20.70 -6.15 0.19
N LYS A 13 -19.75 -5.51 -0.45
CA LYS A 13 -18.93 -4.45 0.17
C LYS A 13 -19.47 -3.07 -0.21
N LYS A 14 -19.49 -2.18 0.76
CA LYS A 14 -19.94 -0.79 0.62
C LYS A 14 -18.84 0.20 1.07
N PRO A 15 -18.94 1.47 0.70
CA PRO A 15 -18.02 2.50 1.16
C PRO A 15 -17.86 2.49 2.68
N GLY A 16 -16.62 2.56 3.14
CA GLY A 16 -16.26 2.47 4.55
C GLY A 16 -15.93 1.07 5.06
N ASP A 17 -16.33 0.00 4.38
CA ASP A 17 -15.98 -1.36 4.80
C ASP A 17 -14.51 -1.69 4.58
N ILE A 18 -13.88 -1.08 3.57
CA ILE A 18 -12.46 -1.30 3.26
C ILE A 18 -11.71 0.02 3.39
N ASP A 19 -10.84 0.12 4.39
CA ASP A 19 -9.97 1.28 4.60
C ASP A 19 -8.73 0.84 5.37
N MET A 20 -7.74 0.31 4.64
CA MET A 20 -6.49 -0.20 5.20
C MET A 20 -5.27 0.58 4.70
N LEU A 21 -4.22 0.57 5.50
CA LEU A 21 -2.89 1.09 5.15
C LEU A 21 -1.88 -0.06 5.15
N ILE A 22 -1.05 -0.12 4.12
CA ILE A 22 0.01 -1.10 4.00
C ILE A 22 1.34 -0.40 4.25
N VAL A 23 2.07 -0.86 5.25
CA VAL A 23 3.40 -0.37 5.61
C VAL A 23 4.42 -1.41 5.16
N ARG A 24 5.16 -1.08 4.10
CA ARG A 24 6.12 -1.95 3.41
C ARG A 24 7.55 -1.58 3.78
N GLU A 25 8.39 -2.56 4.12
CA GLU A 25 9.84 -2.37 4.08
C GLU A 25 10.28 -2.16 2.62
N ASN A 26 11.07 -1.12 2.35
CA ASN A 26 11.44 -0.77 0.98
C ASN A 26 12.95 -0.60 0.77
N THR A 27 13.78 -0.91 1.76
CA THR A 27 15.25 -0.77 1.69
C THR A 27 15.98 -2.09 1.65
N GLU A 28 15.47 -3.11 2.32
CA GLU A 28 16.09 -4.43 2.43
C GLU A 28 15.01 -5.52 2.27
N GLY A 29 15.34 -6.76 2.48
CA GLY A 29 14.42 -7.89 2.40
C GLY A 29 14.70 -8.79 1.20
N GLU A 30 13.64 -9.23 0.55
CA GLU A 30 13.68 -10.20 -0.54
C GLU A 30 14.24 -9.63 -1.85
N TYR A 31 14.13 -8.31 -2.05
CA TYR A 31 14.68 -7.62 -3.22
C TYR A 31 16.15 -7.22 -3.06
N SER A 32 16.92 -8.03 -2.34
CA SER A 32 18.37 -7.84 -2.24
C SER A 32 19.05 -8.14 -3.58
N SER A 33 20.18 -7.49 -3.83
CA SER A 33 21.03 -7.83 -4.99
C SER A 33 22.13 -8.83 -4.62
N VAL A 34 21.95 -9.57 -3.52
CA VAL A 34 22.91 -10.58 -3.05
C VAL A 34 22.51 -11.94 -3.59
N GLY A 35 23.41 -12.54 -4.36
CA GLY A 35 23.18 -13.83 -4.99
C GLY A 35 24.03 -14.03 -6.23
N GLY A 36 23.67 -15.00 -7.05
CA GLY A 36 24.38 -15.27 -8.29
C GLY A 36 23.88 -16.50 -9.01
N ARG A 37 24.50 -16.79 -10.16
CA ARG A 37 24.23 -17.99 -10.96
C ARG A 37 25.53 -18.76 -11.18
N MET A 38 25.48 -20.08 -10.96
CA MET A 38 26.57 -21.02 -11.21
C MET A 38 26.18 -21.98 -12.32
N TYR A 39 27.18 -22.53 -13.02
CA TYR A 39 27.02 -23.50 -14.12
C TYR A 39 26.05 -23.02 -15.22
N LYS A 40 26.14 -21.74 -15.57
CA LYS A 40 25.26 -21.11 -16.59
C LYS A 40 25.24 -21.91 -17.89
N ASN A 41 24.05 -22.04 -18.47
CA ASN A 41 23.78 -22.73 -19.74
C ASN A 41 24.09 -24.24 -19.72
N THR A 42 24.05 -24.87 -18.54
CA THR A 42 24.13 -26.32 -18.39
C THR A 42 22.89 -26.87 -17.68
N ASP A 43 22.71 -28.19 -17.70
CA ASP A 43 21.66 -28.90 -16.96
C ASP A 43 21.80 -28.82 -15.43
N ARG A 44 22.94 -28.32 -14.94
CA ARG A 44 23.25 -28.12 -13.51
C ARG A 44 23.18 -26.65 -13.09
N GLU A 45 22.61 -25.80 -13.91
CA GLU A 45 22.55 -24.38 -13.58
C GLU A 45 21.81 -24.12 -12.28
N ILE A 46 22.41 -23.29 -11.43
CA ILE A 46 21.88 -22.90 -10.11
C ILE A 46 21.77 -21.38 -10.07
N ALA A 47 20.62 -20.86 -9.63
CA ALA A 47 20.42 -19.45 -9.29
C ALA A 47 20.17 -19.32 -7.79
N ILE A 48 20.86 -18.39 -7.15
CA ILE A 48 20.75 -18.09 -5.72
C ILE A 48 20.42 -16.62 -5.59
N GLN A 49 19.44 -16.29 -4.76
CA GLN A 49 19.16 -14.93 -4.31
C GLN A 49 18.87 -14.97 -2.81
N GLU A 50 19.57 -14.14 -2.05
CA GLU A 50 19.46 -14.08 -0.60
C GLU A 50 18.43 -13.05 -0.15
N THR A 51 17.68 -13.36 0.90
CA THR A 51 16.87 -12.39 1.65
C THR A 51 17.68 -11.83 2.81
N ILE A 52 17.79 -10.51 2.88
CA ILE A 52 18.55 -9.83 3.95
C ILE A 52 17.60 -9.01 4.80
N MET A 53 17.59 -9.28 6.10
CA MET A 53 16.82 -8.53 7.08
C MET A 53 17.72 -8.15 8.25
N SER A 54 17.94 -6.87 8.47
CA SER A 54 18.65 -6.34 9.63
C SER A 54 17.70 -6.01 10.78
N SER A 55 18.18 -6.05 12.01
CA SER A 55 17.37 -5.59 13.15
C SER A 55 17.01 -4.11 13.04
N HIS A 56 17.88 -3.32 12.41
CA HIS A 56 17.64 -1.88 12.19
C HIS A 56 16.48 -1.65 11.22
N GLY A 57 16.48 -2.29 10.05
CA GLY A 57 15.44 -2.12 9.03
C GLY A 57 14.09 -2.67 9.51
N VAL A 58 14.09 -3.89 10.05
CA VAL A 58 12.86 -4.53 10.57
C VAL A 58 12.25 -3.73 11.72
N ASP A 59 13.05 -3.30 12.70
CA ASP A 59 12.54 -2.50 13.82
C ASP A 59 11.98 -1.15 13.35
N ARG A 60 12.64 -0.49 12.40
CA ARG A 60 12.24 0.80 11.85
C ARG A 60 10.85 0.73 11.21
N VAL A 61 10.63 -0.20 10.28
CA VAL A 61 9.35 -0.31 9.58
C VAL A 61 8.23 -0.77 10.51
N GLN A 62 8.49 -1.73 11.39
CA GLN A 62 7.48 -2.20 12.34
C GLN A 62 7.13 -1.13 13.35
N LYS A 63 8.10 -0.41 13.91
CA LYS A 63 7.84 0.74 14.79
C LYS A 63 7.01 1.80 14.08
N TYR A 64 7.35 2.13 12.83
CA TYR A 64 6.59 3.10 12.04
C TYR A 64 5.12 2.69 11.89
N ALA A 65 4.82 1.40 11.67
CA ALA A 65 3.44 0.93 11.57
C ALA A 65 2.63 1.20 12.86
N PHE A 66 3.21 0.99 14.03
CA PHE A 66 2.56 1.30 15.31
C PHE A 66 2.40 2.81 15.53
N GLU A 67 3.43 3.61 15.23
CA GLU A 67 3.34 5.08 15.33
C GLU A 67 2.30 5.64 14.36
N LEU A 68 2.22 5.10 13.14
CA LEU A 68 1.20 5.46 12.17
C LEU A 68 -0.21 5.10 12.67
N ALA A 69 -0.37 3.95 13.33
CA ALA A 69 -1.64 3.56 13.95
C ALA A 69 -2.09 4.61 14.98
N LYS A 70 -1.20 5.03 15.87
CA LYS A 70 -1.49 6.09 16.85
C LYS A 70 -1.83 7.41 16.16
N LEU A 71 -1.01 7.84 15.21
CA LEU A 71 -1.20 9.11 14.49
C LEU A 71 -2.54 9.18 13.76
N LYS A 72 -2.96 8.07 13.14
CA LYS A 72 -4.20 7.97 12.36
C LYS A 72 -5.41 7.49 13.18
N GLY A 73 -5.27 7.28 14.48
CA GLY A 73 -6.35 6.77 15.33
C GLY A 73 -6.80 5.34 15.00
N ARG A 74 -5.94 4.56 14.32
CA ARG A 74 -6.19 3.16 13.97
C ARG A 74 -6.03 2.27 15.19
N LYS A 75 -6.78 1.18 15.25
CA LYS A 75 -6.88 0.34 16.45
C LYS A 75 -6.08 -0.96 16.35
N LYS A 76 -5.64 -1.33 15.15
CA LYS A 76 -5.01 -2.63 14.93
C LYS A 76 -3.82 -2.55 13.96
N VAL A 77 -2.78 -3.32 14.27
CA VAL A 77 -1.63 -3.59 13.38
C VAL A 77 -1.54 -5.10 13.15
N THR A 78 -1.65 -5.50 11.89
CA THR A 78 -1.51 -6.88 11.43
C THR A 78 -0.09 -7.13 10.94
N ASN A 79 0.55 -8.18 11.44
CA ASN A 79 1.87 -8.64 10.97
C ASN A 79 1.70 -9.62 9.81
N ALA A 80 2.23 -9.29 8.64
CA ALA A 80 2.35 -10.21 7.52
C ALA A 80 3.64 -11.01 7.62
N THR A 81 3.56 -12.34 7.62
CA THR A 81 4.70 -13.23 7.80
C THR A 81 4.61 -14.49 6.91
N LYS A 82 5.64 -15.30 6.90
CA LYS A 82 5.66 -16.66 6.34
C LYS A 82 6.59 -17.57 7.14
N SER A 83 6.62 -17.41 8.46
CA SER A 83 7.53 -18.12 9.36
C SER A 83 7.33 -19.66 9.38
N ASN A 84 6.20 -20.16 8.90
CA ASN A 84 6.00 -21.59 8.70
C ASN A 84 6.68 -22.19 7.45
N GLY A 85 7.23 -21.34 6.58
CA GLY A 85 7.88 -21.79 5.33
C GLY A 85 9.27 -21.18 5.12
N ILE A 86 9.49 -19.96 5.58
CA ILE A 86 10.77 -19.25 5.52
C ILE A 86 11.38 -19.28 6.93
N SER A 87 12.22 -20.24 7.20
CA SER A 87 12.58 -20.69 8.54
C SER A 87 13.60 -19.83 9.29
N ILE A 88 14.20 -18.82 8.67
CA ILE A 88 15.22 -17.95 9.29
C ILE A 88 14.76 -16.52 9.35
N THR A 89 14.55 -15.88 8.22
CA THR A 89 14.25 -14.43 8.16
C THR A 89 12.84 -14.09 8.67
N MET A 90 11.85 -14.95 8.45
CA MET A 90 10.50 -14.68 8.94
C MET A 90 10.29 -14.93 10.44
N PRO A 91 10.84 -15.96 11.09
CA PRO A 91 10.88 -16.02 12.55
C PRO A 91 11.59 -14.82 13.17
N PHE A 92 12.72 -14.36 12.58
CA PHE A 92 13.38 -13.13 13.02
C PHE A 92 12.46 -11.89 12.91
N TRP A 93 11.74 -11.75 11.79
CA TRP A 93 10.71 -10.71 11.59
C TRP A 93 9.64 -10.75 12.68
N ASP A 94 9.11 -11.94 12.99
CA ASP A 94 8.08 -12.15 14.01
C ASP A 94 8.59 -11.85 15.43
N GLU A 95 9.82 -12.25 15.75
CA GLU A 95 10.47 -11.93 17.03
C GLU A 95 10.57 -10.43 17.25
N ARG A 96 10.98 -9.67 16.21
CA ARG A 96 11.06 -8.21 16.27
C ARG A 96 9.68 -7.59 16.47
N PHE A 97 8.68 -8.05 15.74
CA PHE A 97 7.30 -7.60 15.92
C PHE A 97 6.81 -7.86 17.34
N ASN A 98 7.03 -9.05 17.87
CA ASN A 98 6.65 -9.43 19.24
C ASN A 98 7.36 -8.60 20.32
N LYS A 99 8.58 -8.12 20.05
CA LYS A 99 9.30 -7.20 20.92
C LYS A 99 8.72 -5.79 20.86
N ILE A 100 8.41 -5.30 19.68
CA ILE A 100 7.92 -3.93 19.47
C ILE A 100 6.50 -3.76 20.01
N LYS A 101 5.58 -4.69 19.72
CA LYS A 101 4.17 -4.59 20.17
C LYS A 101 4.00 -4.42 21.67
N LYS A 102 4.97 -4.90 22.50
CA LYS A 102 4.95 -4.71 23.96
C LYS A 102 5.01 -3.24 24.37
N LYS A 103 5.49 -2.35 23.49
CA LYS A 103 5.57 -0.91 23.73
C LYS A 103 4.29 -0.16 23.37
N TYR A 104 3.32 -0.87 22.75
CA TYR A 104 2.05 -0.30 22.27
C TYR A 104 0.86 -1.14 22.76
N PRO A 105 0.65 -1.28 24.07
CA PRO A 105 -0.39 -2.15 24.64
C PRO A 105 -1.81 -1.73 24.28
N GLU A 106 -2.00 -0.47 23.87
CA GLU A 106 -3.28 0.09 23.43
C GLU A 106 -3.69 -0.35 22.00
N ILE A 107 -2.74 -0.88 21.18
CA ILE A 107 -2.97 -1.28 19.81
C ILE A 107 -3.14 -2.79 19.76
N LYS A 108 -4.28 -3.25 19.23
CA LYS A 108 -4.53 -4.66 18.99
C LYS A 108 -3.59 -5.18 17.89
N THR A 109 -3.14 -6.42 18.03
CA THR A 109 -2.29 -7.05 17.01
C THR A 109 -2.81 -8.43 16.65
N ASP A 110 -2.69 -8.77 15.38
CA ASP A 110 -2.80 -10.13 14.86
C ASP A 110 -1.66 -10.42 13.90
N GLN A 111 -1.58 -11.68 13.46
CA GLN A 111 -0.54 -12.15 12.58
C GLN A 111 -1.11 -13.20 11.63
N PHE A 112 -0.78 -13.06 10.34
CA PHE A 112 -1.17 -14.01 9.32
C PHE A 112 0.01 -14.38 8.42
N HIS A 113 0.09 -15.64 8.02
CA HIS A 113 0.94 -16.04 6.91
C HIS A 113 0.41 -15.43 5.61
N ILE A 114 1.31 -15.03 4.73
CA ILE A 114 0.99 -14.23 3.53
C ILE A 114 -0.07 -14.87 2.65
N ASP A 115 -0.06 -16.18 2.48
CA ASP A 115 -1.02 -16.93 1.68
C ASP A 115 -2.45 -16.81 2.24
N ILE A 116 -2.63 -17.01 3.54
CA ILE A 116 -3.96 -16.82 4.15
C ILE A 116 -4.31 -15.32 4.28
N LEU A 117 -3.32 -14.44 4.42
CA LEU A 117 -3.54 -13.00 4.47
C LEU A 117 -4.13 -12.49 3.14
N THR A 118 -3.57 -12.91 2.00
CA THR A 118 -4.13 -12.56 0.68
C THR A 118 -5.55 -13.06 0.50
N ALA A 119 -5.85 -14.28 0.95
CA ALA A 119 -7.23 -14.79 0.95
C ALA A 119 -8.16 -13.94 1.83
N ARG A 120 -7.68 -13.50 3.01
CA ARG A 120 -8.45 -12.63 3.91
C ARG A 120 -8.67 -11.23 3.35
N PHE A 121 -7.77 -10.67 2.57
CA PHE A 121 -7.96 -9.41 1.86
C PHE A 121 -9.17 -9.45 0.92
N VAL A 122 -9.46 -10.63 0.34
CA VAL A 122 -10.62 -10.84 -0.52
C VAL A 122 -11.88 -11.16 0.31
N LEU A 123 -11.77 -12.04 1.30
CA LEU A 123 -12.92 -12.58 2.04
C LEU A 123 -13.42 -11.65 3.14
N THR A 124 -12.50 -11.02 3.87
CA THR A 124 -12.77 -10.20 5.07
C THR A 124 -11.88 -8.97 5.14
N PRO A 125 -11.85 -8.11 4.08
CA PRO A 125 -10.96 -6.95 4.02
C PRO A 125 -11.19 -5.94 5.15
N GLU A 126 -12.40 -5.89 5.71
CA GLU A 126 -12.80 -5.06 6.84
C GLU A 126 -12.07 -5.40 8.15
N TRP A 127 -11.34 -6.51 8.20
CA TRP A 127 -10.56 -6.88 9.38
C TRP A 127 -9.26 -6.08 9.53
N PHE A 128 -8.83 -5.39 8.49
CA PHE A 128 -7.50 -4.79 8.44
C PHE A 128 -7.55 -3.26 8.58
N ASP A 129 -6.72 -2.75 9.49
CA ASP A 129 -6.45 -1.33 9.67
C ASP A 129 -5.08 -0.96 9.08
N ILE A 130 -4.01 -1.39 9.76
CA ILE A 130 -2.64 -1.27 9.27
C ILE A 130 -2.06 -2.67 9.13
N VAL A 131 -1.44 -2.94 7.99
CA VAL A 131 -0.72 -4.18 7.73
C VAL A 131 0.75 -3.84 7.54
N VAL A 132 1.62 -4.39 8.38
CA VAL A 132 3.08 -4.27 8.22
C VAL A 132 3.64 -5.51 7.56
N ALA A 133 4.49 -5.33 6.56
CA ALA A 133 5.00 -6.39 5.72
C ALA A 133 6.45 -6.17 5.30
N SER A 134 7.16 -7.27 5.02
CA SER A 134 8.46 -7.24 4.36
C SER A 134 8.36 -6.65 2.95
N ASN A 135 9.48 -6.48 2.28
CA ASN A 135 9.51 -5.85 0.97
C ASN A 135 8.63 -6.56 -0.06
N LEU A 136 8.81 -7.87 -0.25
CA LEU A 136 8.03 -8.64 -1.21
C LEU A 136 6.55 -8.76 -0.79
N PHE A 137 6.28 -9.02 0.48
CA PHE A 137 4.90 -9.16 0.93
C PHE A 137 4.14 -7.83 0.89
N GLY A 138 4.83 -6.73 1.20
CA GLY A 138 4.29 -5.39 1.06
C GLY A 138 3.98 -5.03 -0.39
N ASP A 139 4.83 -5.42 -1.32
CA ASP A 139 4.62 -5.24 -2.77
C ASP A 139 3.33 -5.93 -3.23
N ILE A 140 3.21 -7.23 -2.94
CA ILE A 140 2.02 -8.02 -3.28
C ILE A 140 0.75 -7.41 -2.69
N LEU A 141 0.79 -7.03 -1.41
CA LEU A 141 -0.38 -6.52 -0.71
C LEU A 141 -0.77 -5.10 -1.15
N SER A 142 0.20 -4.27 -1.56
CA SER A 142 -0.05 -2.90 -2.03
C SER A 142 -0.77 -2.86 -3.39
N ASP A 143 -0.69 -3.93 -4.18
CA ASP A 143 -1.49 -4.10 -5.40
C ASP A 143 -2.84 -4.78 -5.11
N LEU A 144 -2.85 -5.80 -4.25
CA LEU A 144 -4.06 -6.53 -3.91
C LEU A 144 -5.09 -5.64 -3.19
N GLY A 145 -4.64 -4.79 -2.27
CA GLY A 145 -5.52 -3.88 -1.53
C GLY A 145 -6.35 -2.98 -2.43
N PRO A 146 -5.74 -2.20 -3.33
CA PRO A 146 -6.45 -1.39 -4.32
C PRO A 146 -7.30 -2.21 -5.29
N ALA A 147 -6.83 -3.37 -5.74
CA ALA A 147 -7.63 -4.27 -6.58
C ALA A 147 -8.95 -4.65 -5.88
N CYS A 148 -8.94 -4.89 -4.58
CA CYS A 148 -10.15 -5.14 -3.79
C CYS A 148 -11.08 -3.92 -3.64
N THR A 149 -10.58 -2.70 -3.92
CA THR A 149 -11.36 -1.45 -3.81
C THR A 149 -11.74 -0.83 -5.15
N GLY A 150 -11.48 -1.53 -6.26
CA GLY A 150 -11.91 -1.13 -7.60
C GLY A 150 -10.80 -1.15 -8.64
N THR A 151 -9.71 -0.44 -8.44
CA THR A 151 -8.57 -0.39 -9.37
C THR A 151 -7.29 0.06 -8.66
N ILE A 152 -6.15 -0.40 -9.13
CA ILE A 152 -4.85 0.11 -8.68
C ILE A 152 -4.60 1.56 -9.12
N GLY A 153 -5.31 2.03 -10.13
CA GLY A 153 -5.18 3.38 -10.69
C GLY A 153 -5.52 4.52 -9.72
N ILE A 154 -6.20 4.23 -8.59
CA ILE A 154 -6.50 5.23 -7.55
C ILE A 154 -5.58 5.16 -6.34
N ALA A 155 -4.71 4.17 -6.25
CA ALA A 155 -3.91 3.95 -5.05
C ALA A 155 -2.73 4.92 -4.94
N PRO A 156 -2.66 5.70 -3.84
CA PRO A 156 -1.51 6.53 -3.55
C PRO A 156 -0.42 5.73 -2.85
N SER A 157 0.82 6.16 -2.97
CA SER A 157 1.90 5.69 -2.12
C SER A 157 2.89 6.78 -1.72
N GLY A 158 3.75 6.46 -0.76
CA GLY A 158 4.83 7.32 -0.35
C GLY A 158 5.98 6.53 0.26
N ASN A 159 7.18 6.78 -0.23
CA ASN A 159 8.44 6.35 0.38
C ASN A 159 8.84 7.40 1.41
N ILE A 160 8.49 7.16 2.66
CA ILE A 160 8.59 8.16 3.72
C ILE A 160 9.87 7.94 4.53
N ASN A 161 10.63 9.02 4.74
CA ASN A 161 11.69 9.08 5.73
C ASN A 161 11.14 9.70 7.03
N PRO A 162 10.76 8.90 8.04
CA PRO A 162 10.08 9.40 9.23
C PRO A 162 11.00 10.26 10.13
N GLU A 163 12.31 10.11 10.00
CA GLU A 163 13.29 10.90 10.74
C GLU A 163 13.60 12.27 10.08
N ASN A 164 13.00 12.54 8.92
CA ASN A 164 13.21 13.77 8.12
C ASN A 164 14.69 14.10 7.81
N LYS A 165 15.56 13.09 7.77
CA LYS A 165 16.98 13.25 7.42
C LYS A 165 17.22 13.32 5.91
N TYR A 166 16.31 12.74 5.14
CA TYR A 166 16.33 12.66 3.70
C TYR A 166 14.95 13.01 3.15
N PRO A 167 14.84 13.44 1.89
CA PRO A 167 13.54 13.71 1.29
C PRO A 167 12.70 12.44 1.20
N SER A 168 11.38 12.61 1.38
CA SER A 168 10.38 11.59 1.08
C SER A 168 9.94 11.70 -0.38
N LEU A 169 9.49 10.60 -0.98
CA LEU A 169 8.97 10.53 -2.34
C LEU A 169 7.50 10.12 -2.30
N PHE A 170 6.67 10.73 -3.15
CA PHE A 170 5.24 10.41 -3.26
C PHE A 170 4.88 10.12 -4.70
N GLU A 171 4.32 8.96 -4.95
CA GLU A 171 3.99 8.46 -6.28
C GLU A 171 2.79 7.51 -6.20
N PRO A 172 2.08 7.23 -7.30
CA PRO A 172 1.07 6.17 -7.32
C PRO A 172 1.71 4.80 -7.06
N VAL A 173 0.91 3.84 -6.60
CA VAL A 173 1.36 2.45 -6.46
C VAL A 173 1.65 1.83 -7.83
N HIS A 174 0.81 2.12 -8.83
CA HIS A 174 0.97 1.57 -10.18
C HIS A 174 2.24 2.06 -10.90
N GLY A 175 2.76 1.26 -11.82
CA GLY A 175 3.90 1.60 -12.66
C GLY A 175 3.56 2.59 -13.79
N SER A 176 4.50 2.75 -14.72
CA SER A 176 4.45 3.74 -15.82
C SER A 176 3.44 3.44 -16.93
N ALA A 177 2.93 2.20 -17.04
CA ALA A 177 1.97 1.76 -18.05
C ALA A 177 2.28 2.27 -19.49
N PRO A 178 3.44 1.87 -20.07
CA PRO A 178 3.91 2.42 -21.34
C PRO A 178 2.97 2.14 -22.52
N ASP A 179 2.14 1.13 -22.41
CA ASP A 179 1.13 0.73 -23.40
C ASP A 179 0.01 1.76 -23.57
N ILE A 180 -0.27 2.58 -22.55
CA ILE A 180 -1.29 3.64 -22.62
C ILE A 180 -0.69 5.06 -22.59
N ALA A 181 0.65 5.17 -22.62
CA ALA A 181 1.31 6.47 -22.59
C ALA A 181 0.90 7.34 -23.79
N GLY A 182 0.56 8.59 -23.52
CA GLY A 182 0.11 9.55 -24.55
C GLY A 182 -1.35 9.40 -25.00
N MET A 183 -2.05 8.34 -24.60
CA MET A 183 -3.45 8.11 -25.01
C MET A 183 -4.48 8.97 -24.24
N GLY A 184 -4.09 9.64 -23.16
CA GLY A 184 -4.97 10.48 -22.34
C GLY A 184 -6.06 9.70 -21.58
N ILE A 185 -5.88 8.41 -21.34
CA ILE A 185 -6.88 7.55 -20.69
C ILE A 185 -6.49 7.09 -19.29
N ALA A 186 -5.26 7.38 -18.85
CA ALA A 186 -4.79 7.01 -17.52
C ALA A 186 -5.62 7.69 -16.42
N ASN A 187 -5.88 6.96 -15.33
CA ASN A 187 -6.57 7.50 -14.17
C ASN A 187 -5.63 8.45 -13.39
N PRO A 188 -5.98 9.74 -13.20
CA PRO A 188 -5.11 10.69 -12.51
C PRO A 188 -5.22 10.63 -10.98
N ILE A 189 -6.19 9.89 -10.44
CA ILE A 189 -6.52 9.91 -9.00
C ILE A 189 -5.36 9.42 -8.15
N GLY A 190 -4.66 8.36 -8.55
CA GLY A 190 -3.51 7.85 -7.80
C GLY A 190 -2.44 8.92 -7.58
N GLN A 191 -2.12 9.71 -8.62
CA GLN A 191 -1.15 10.81 -8.53
C GLN A 191 -1.69 11.98 -7.69
N ILE A 192 -2.94 12.37 -7.87
CA ILE A 192 -3.56 13.47 -7.09
C ILE A 192 -3.62 13.09 -5.61
N TRP A 193 -3.97 11.86 -5.29
CA TRP A 193 -4.03 11.38 -3.91
C TRP A 193 -2.63 11.23 -3.30
N SER A 194 -1.62 10.85 -4.09
CA SER A 194 -0.22 10.88 -3.63
C SER A 194 0.23 12.30 -3.26
N GLY A 195 -0.25 13.32 -3.99
CA GLY A 195 -0.09 14.72 -3.61
C GLY A 195 -0.76 15.05 -2.27
N ALA A 196 -1.94 14.52 -2.01
CA ALA A 196 -2.59 14.68 -0.69
C ALA A 196 -1.81 13.99 0.44
N LEU A 197 -1.23 12.80 0.20
CA LEU A 197 -0.33 12.15 1.17
C LEU A 197 0.91 13.00 1.46
N MET A 198 1.49 13.62 0.43
CA MET A 198 2.62 14.53 0.58
C MET A 198 2.25 15.73 1.46
N LEU A 199 1.11 16.36 1.22
CA LEU A 199 0.64 17.48 2.04
C LEU A 199 0.40 17.08 3.50
N ASP A 200 -0.23 15.92 3.73
CA ASP A 200 -0.44 15.39 5.08
C ASP A 200 0.90 15.12 5.79
N HIS A 201 1.91 14.59 5.08
CA HIS A 201 3.27 14.39 5.60
C HIS A 201 3.96 15.70 5.96
N LEU A 202 3.76 16.74 5.17
CA LEU A 202 4.31 18.08 5.40
C LEU A 202 3.56 18.88 6.48
N GLY A 203 2.48 18.33 7.03
CA GLY A 203 1.68 18.96 8.09
C GLY A 203 0.48 19.75 7.58
N GLU A 204 0.29 19.89 6.26
CA GLU A 204 -0.80 20.63 5.61
C GLU A 204 -2.09 19.76 5.58
N LYS A 205 -2.58 19.40 6.76
CA LYS A 205 -3.67 18.42 6.95
C LYS A 205 -5.00 18.85 6.32
N GLU A 206 -5.34 20.14 6.43
CA GLU A 206 -6.60 20.63 5.86
C GLU A 206 -6.57 20.62 4.32
N ALA A 207 -5.44 21.00 3.71
CA ALA A 207 -5.26 20.89 2.27
C ALA A 207 -5.33 19.42 1.79
N ALA A 208 -4.66 18.51 2.49
CA ALA A 208 -4.72 17.08 2.21
C ALA A 208 -6.17 16.55 2.28
N LYS A 209 -6.90 16.90 3.33
CA LYS A 209 -8.30 16.52 3.53
C LYS A 209 -9.20 17.08 2.43
N THR A 210 -9.01 18.32 2.04
CA THR A 210 -9.76 18.97 0.95
C THR A 210 -9.59 18.21 -0.36
N ILE A 211 -8.37 17.82 -0.72
CA ILE A 211 -8.10 17.02 -1.92
C ILE A 211 -8.79 15.65 -1.84
N VAL A 212 -8.67 14.93 -0.71
CA VAL A 212 -9.33 13.63 -0.56
C VAL A 212 -10.85 13.75 -0.66
N THR A 213 -11.44 14.76 -0.04
CA THR A 213 -12.89 15.03 -0.15
C THR A 213 -13.32 15.34 -1.58
N SER A 214 -12.49 16.09 -2.31
CA SER A 214 -12.72 16.39 -3.73
C SER A 214 -12.66 15.13 -4.60
N ILE A 215 -11.70 14.23 -4.33
CA ILE A 215 -11.62 12.90 -4.97
C ILE A 215 -12.90 12.10 -4.69
N GLU A 216 -13.37 12.05 -3.44
CA GLU A 216 -14.59 11.34 -3.06
C GLU A 216 -15.81 11.86 -3.82
N LYS A 217 -16.01 13.18 -3.86
CA LYS A 217 -17.09 13.82 -4.63
C LYS A 217 -17.00 13.52 -6.13
N THR A 218 -15.80 13.57 -6.69
CA THR A 218 -15.59 13.28 -8.12
C THR A 218 -15.92 11.84 -8.45
N LEU A 219 -15.46 10.89 -7.63
CA LEU A 219 -15.67 9.46 -7.86
C LEU A 219 -17.12 9.01 -7.60
N SER A 220 -17.91 9.74 -6.84
CA SER A 220 -19.34 9.44 -6.65
C SER A 220 -20.17 9.62 -7.93
N ILE A 221 -19.69 10.46 -8.87
CA ILE A 221 -20.33 10.74 -10.16
C ILE A 221 -19.69 9.87 -11.26
N LYS A 222 -20.47 8.97 -11.85
CA LYS A 222 -20.00 7.98 -12.82
C LYS A 222 -19.30 8.63 -14.03
N GLU A 223 -19.85 9.71 -14.55
CA GLU A 223 -19.36 10.42 -15.72
C GLU A 223 -17.97 11.01 -15.52
N ASN A 224 -17.62 11.34 -14.28
CA ASN A 224 -16.31 11.91 -13.92
C ASN A 224 -15.19 10.86 -13.78
N ARG A 225 -15.55 9.59 -13.72
CA ARG A 225 -14.56 8.48 -13.59
C ARG A 225 -13.93 8.16 -14.92
N THR A 226 -12.72 7.66 -14.87
CA THR A 226 -12.03 7.09 -16.03
C THR A 226 -12.57 5.70 -16.36
N LYS A 227 -12.17 5.15 -17.51
CA LYS A 227 -12.69 3.90 -18.05
C LYS A 227 -12.42 2.68 -17.15
N ASP A 228 -11.30 2.65 -16.46
CA ASP A 228 -10.95 1.59 -15.48
C ASP A 228 -11.94 1.52 -14.30
N LEU A 229 -12.61 2.63 -13.99
CA LEU A 229 -13.72 2.72 -13.02
C LEU A 229 -15.10 2.77 -13.69
N GLN A 230 -15.22 2.24 -14.91
CA GLN A 230 -16.49 2.18 -15.67
C GLN A 230 -17.11 3.55 -15.95
N GLY A 231 -16.30 4.60 -15.98
CA GLY A 231 -16.72 5.95 -16.34
C GLY A 231 -16.44 6.28 -17.82
N SER A 232 -16.66 7.55 -18.18
CA SER A 232 -16.48 8.05 -19.55
C SER A 232 -15.43 9.14 -19.69
N SER A 233 -14.89 9.66 -18.58
CA SER A 233 -13.88 10.73 -18.59
C SER A 233 -12.52 10.23 -19.07
N ASN A 234 -11.82 11.09 -19.80
CA ASN A 234 -10.38 10.97 -20.03
C ASN A 234 -9.58 11.51 -18.82
N THR A 235 -8.26 11.39 -18.85
CA THR A 235 -7.35 11.84 -17.78
C THR A 235 -7.61 13.31 -17.41
N SER A 236 -7.64 14.21 -18.39
CA SER A 236 -7.80 15.66 -18.16
C SER A 236 -9.18 16.02 -17.63
N GLN A 237 -10.23 15.38 -18.12
CA GLN A 237 -11.60 15.59 -17.65
C GLN A 237 -11.77 15.16 -16.20
N CYS A 238 -11.25 13.98 -15.84
CA CYS A 238 -11.28 13.50 -14.47
C CYS A 238 -10.48 14.43 -13.53
N ALA A 239 -9.27 14.83 -13.92
CA ALA A 239 -8.47 15.78 -13.13
C ALA A 239 -9.17 17.13 -12.96
N LYS A 240 -9.81 17.66 -14.03
CA LYS A 240 -10.60 18.88 -13.94
C LYS A 240 -11.77 18.74 -12.98
N ALA A 241 -12.49 17.63 -13.00
CA ALA A 241 -13.60 17.39 -12.08
C ALA A 241 -13.14 17.37 -10.60
N VAL A 242 -11.93 16.83 -10.31
CA VAL A 242 -11.34 16.95 -8.97
C VAL A 242 -11.07 18.40 -8.62
N LEU A 243 -10.47 19.17 -9.53
CA LEU A 243 -10.18 20.60 -9.30
C LEU A 243 -11.45 21.42 -9.05
N ASP A 244 -12.50 21.18 -9.82
CA ASP A 244 -13.79 21.90 -9.70
C ASP A 244 -14.49 21.58 -8.36
N ASN A 245 -14.17 20.46 -7.70
CA ASN A 245 -14.69 20.05 -6.38
C ASN A 245 -13.85 20.55 -5.20
N ILE A 246 -12.71 21.19 -5.43
CA ILE A 246 -11.86 21.77 -4.35
C ILE A 246 -12.49 23.01 -3.73
N ASN A 247 -13.36 23.70 -4.46
CA ASN A 247 -14.03 24.96 -4.06
C ASN A 247 -15.29 24.74 -3.23
#